data_1f96c440bd6d27dd18cd72e53cd36399
#
_entry.id   1f96c440bd6d27dd18cd72e53cd36399
#
_cell.length_a   1.000
_cell.length_b   1.000
_cell.length_c   1.000
_cell.angle_alpha   90.00
_cell.angle_beta   90.00
_cell.angle_gamma   90.00
#
_symmetry.space_group_name_H-M   'P 1'
#
loop_
_entity.id
_entity.type
_entity.pdbx_description
1 polymer ?
#
loop_
_entity_poly.entity_id
_entity_poly.type
_entity_poly.pdbx_seq_one_letter_code
_entity_poly.pdbx_strand_id
1 'polypeptide(L)'
;VPLAVALCLVCWSAPSSAAEPKEATPAAEETKKKAEEKSPDLATDLKVLNQVEKQPAAVQELYKIARGVLSAKPEATYADLAQDAAFQRFCQENRLTHLGGPMLGSLSADGVKVWVRTVKPAKVEVAVDGMAKAFGPVSSTAESDLVAVVPVTGLKPGTRYTYRVLVDGQPIAMPEPAAITMPSDAKAAKTRIAFGTCPHRWGLGNSKQAELIRSRQPAALLAYGDIAVQDRYSHLGLHRADYLMRDCFAAWRSLVCAVPVYVSWDDHDYFGNDLAGIPPGYTDQNRRQVRDVFRSSWINPGCGSGEEGTYFRTRIGPCDVIMLDTRYFRSGKKGSYLGDEQMAWLEKQLLDCKGPFIILSSGTMWSDYVSGGKDSWGKCDPAGRERIFAFIEKHRIPGVLLISGDRHGARGFRIPRPSGYAFYEFEPASLGARTGPKVSDPAWKDVQLFGIDKQYAFGEFEVDPSPADPEVTFRLIDDGGKTIYELKLKRSQLTPPGPDAGK
;
A
#
# COMPACT_ATOMS: atom_id res chain seq x y z
N VAL A 1 68.56 -3.65 -21.28
CA VAL A 1 68.03 -2.25 -21.08
C VAL A 1 66.57 -2.36 -20.83
N PRO A 2 66.05 -2.16 -19.60
CA PRO A 2 64.63 -2.17 -19.32
C PRO A 2 64.03 -0.77 -19.47
N LEU A 3 62.91 -0.66 -20.18
CA LEU A 3 62.07 0.51 -20.25
C LEU A 3 61.26 0.67 -18.97
N ALA A 4 61.39 1.81 -18.31
CA ALA A 4 60.54 2.23 -17.19
C ALA A 4 59.26 2.85 -17.75
N VAL A 5 58.10 2.30 -17.37
CA VAL A 5 56.78 2.90 -17.62
C VAL A 5 56.44 3.73 -16.38
N ALA A 6 56.35 5.04 -16.58
CA ALA A 6 55.86 5.98 -15.55
C ALA A 6 54.34 5.94 -15.50
N LEU A 7 53.76 5.53 -14.35
CA LEU A 7 52.35 5.65 -14.05
C LEU A 7 52.06 7.08 -13.55
N CYS A 8 51.37 7.90 -14.35
CA CYS A 8 50.77 9.13 -13.87
C CYS A 8 49.48 8.85 -13.10
N LEU A 9 49.51 8.97 -11.79
CA LEU A 9 48.35 9.04 -10.92
C LEU A 9 47.67 10.41 -11.09
N VAL A 10 46.58 10.46 -11.81
CA VAL A 10 45.70 11.61 -11.83
C VAL A 10 44.74 11.47 -10.63
N CYS A 11 44.99 12.22 -9.58
CA CYS A 11 44.03 12.39 -8.48
C CYS A 11 42.83 13.19 -8.98
N TRP A 12 41.71 12.51 -9.17
CA TRP A 12 40.42 13.14 -9.41
C TRP A 12 39.78 13.41 -8.04
N SER A 13 39.89 14.66 -7.55
CA SER A 13 39.13 15.16 -6.41
C SER A 13 37.71 15.46 -6.90
N ALA A 14 36.75 14.61 -6.52
CA ALA A 14 35.33 14.91 -6.66
C ALA A 14 34.95 16.02 -5.66
N PRO A 15 34.16 17.00 -6.05
CA PRO A 15 33.63 17.98 -5.11
C PRO A 15 32.50 17.32 -4.31
N SER A 16 32.76 17.05 -3.04
CA SER A 16 31.73 16.76 -2.04
C SER A 16 31.01 18.07 -1.71
N SER A 17 29.92 18.33 -2.39
CA SER A 17 28.94 19.33 -1.97
C SER A 17 27.81 18.62 -1.25
N ALA A 18 28.05 18.22 -0.01
CA ALA A 18 26.95 18.02 0.93
C ALA A 18 26.36 19.42 1.21
N ALA A 19 25.20 19.71 0.66
CA ALA A 19 24.45 20.91 1.04
C ALA A 19 24.13 20.79 2.53
N GLU A 20 24.61 21.73 3.32
CA GLU A 20 24.23 21.86 4.73
C GLU A 20 22.71 21.93 4.83
N PRO A 21 22.09 21.24 5.81
CA PRO A 21 20.65 21.31 6.02
C PRO A 21 20.29 22.78 6.30
N LYS A 22 19.49 23.38 5.42
CA LYS A 22 18.94 24.71 5.65
C LYS A 22 18.15 24.67 6.95
N GLU A 23 18.56 25.46 7.93
CA GLU A 23 17.79 25.64 9.17
C GLU A 23 16.36 26.05 8.82
N ALA A 24 15.39 25.42 9.48
CA ALA A 24 13.99 25.77 9.29
C ALA A 24 13.76 27.22 9.71
N THR A 25 13.00 27.96 8.92
CA THR A 25 12.64 29.33 9.31
C THR A 25 11.69 29.29 10.52
N PRO A 26 11.72 30.33 11.41
CA PRO A 26 10.83 30.39 12.58
C PRO A 26 9.33 30.19 12.22
N ALA A 27 8.90 30.69 11.08
CA ALA A 27 7.53 30.51 10.58
C ALA A 27 7.23 29.05 10.18
N ALA A 28 8.21 28.31 9.65
CA ALA A 28 8.08 26.91 9.31
C ALA A 28 8.02 26.02 10.57
N GLU A 29 8.81 26.33 11.59
CA GLU A 29 8.75 25.64 12.88
C GLU A 29 7.44 25.89 13.63
N GLU A 30 6.92 27.11 13.57
CA GLU A 30 5.60 27.43 14.16
C GLU A 30 4.47 26.67 13.42
N THR A 31 4.56 26.57 12.10
CA THR A 31 3.61 25.79 11.29
C THR A 31 3.66 24.32 11.66
N LYS A 32 4.86 23.74 11.81
CA LYS A 32 5.06 22.36 12.27
C LYS A 32 4.46 22.15 13.65
N LYS A 33 4.77 23.01 14.62
CA LYS A 33 4.26 22.90 15.98
C LYS A 33 2.73 22.94 16.03
N LYS A 34 2.09 23.87 15.30
CA LYS A 34 0.63 23.95 15.20
C LYS A 34 0.01 22.73 14.56
N ALA A 35 0.68 22.09 13.60
CA ALA A 35 0.22 20.88 12.95
C ALA A 35 0.32 19.68 13.90
N GLU A 36 1.42 19.52 14.62
CA GLU A 36 1.64 18.45 15.59
C GLU A 36 0.69 18.56 16.80
N GLU A 37 0.38 19.77 17.27
CA GLU A 37 -0.61 20.03 18.33
C GLU A 37 -2.06 19.62 17.93
N LYS A 38 -2.35 19.50 16.64
CA LYS A 38 -3.63 19.04 16.13
C LYS A 38 -3.74 17.51 16.00
N SER A 39 -2.67 16.77 16.27
CA SER A 39 -2.72 15.30 16.24
C SER A 39 -3.77 14.79 17.24
N PRO A 40 -4.61 13.82 16.83
CA PRO A 40 -5.66 13.27 17.70
C PRO A 40 -5.10 12.77 19.03
N ASP A 41 -5.82 13.07 20.09
CA ASP A 41 -5.50 12.61 21.46
C ASP A 41 -5.93 11.16 21.70
N LEU A 42 -5.60 10.61 22.87
CA LEU A 42 -5.96 9.25 23.24
C LEU A 42 -7.49 9.02 23.27
N ALA A 43 -8.27 10.01 23.73
CA ALA A 43 -9.72 9.88 23.79
C ALA A 43 -10.33 9.76 22.39
N THR A 44 -9.85 10.57 21.46
CA THR A 44 -10.20 10.51 20.04
C THR A 44 -9.79 9.17 19.44
N ASP A 45 -8.57 8.70 19.69
CA ASP A 45 -8.07 7.43 19.17
C ASP A 45 -8.88 6.24 19.70
N LEU A 46 -9.27 6.24 21.00
CA LEU A 46 -10.16 5.22 21.56
C LEU A 46 -11.58 5.26 20.96
N LYS A 47 -12.08 6.46 20.65
CA LYS A 47 -13.35 6.60 19.93
C LYS A 47 -13.27 6.00 18.53
N VAL A 48 -12.17 6.25 17.81
CA VAL A 48 -11.90 5.68 16.49
C VAL A 48 -11.80 4.16 16.55
N LEU A 49 -11.08 3.61 17.55
CA LEU A 49 -10.95 2.16 17.75
C LEU A 49 -12.31 1.46 17.91
N ASN A 50 -13.32 2.16 18.44
CA ASN A 50 -14.67 1.63 18.69
C ASN A 50 -15.72 2.15 17.67
N GLN A 51 -15.31 2.85 16.60
CA GLN A 51 -16.23 3.60 15.76
C GLN A 51 -17.13 2.70 14.90
N VAL A 52 -16.59 1.65 14.32
CA VAL A 52 -17.35 0.71 13.47
C VAL A 52 -17.91 -0.42 14.31
N GLU A 53 -17.06 -1.05 15.11
CA GLU A 53 -17.44 -2.14 16.02
C GLU A 53 -16.77 -1.93 17.37
N LYS A 54 -17.55 -2.10 18.45
CA LYS A 54 -17.02 -1.98 19.82
C LYS A 54 -16.01 -3.09 20.08
N GLN A 55 -14.77 -2.72 20.39
CA GLN A 55 -13.70 -3.66 20.65
C GLN A 55 -13.83 -4.26 22.08
N PRO A 56 -13.35 -5.50 22.29
CA PRO A 56 -13.26 -6.11 23.62
C PRO A 56 -12.48 -5.23 24.60
N ALA A 57 -12.83 -5.29 25.90
CA ALA A 57 -12.18 -4.47 26.94
C ALA A 57 -10.66 -4.68 26.97
N ALA A 58 -10.19 -5.93 26.82
CA ALA A 58 -8.75 -6.23 26.77
C ALA A 58 -8.04 -5.56 25.58
N VAL A 59 -8.68 -5.47 24.42
CA VAL A 59 -8.13 -4.78 23.23
C VAL A 59 -8.05 -3.28 23.49
N GLN A 60 -9.08 -2.69 24.09
CA GLN A 60 -9.08 -1.27 24.42
C GLN A 60 -7.99 -0.93 25.46
N GLU A 61 -7.80 -1.79 26.48
CA GLU A 61 -6.76 -1.60 27.50
C GLU A 61 -5.35 -1.78 26.91
N LEU A 62 -5.13 -2.80 26.06
CA LEU A 62 -3.89 -2.97 25.31
C LEU A 62 -3.55 -1.70 24.53
N TYR A 63 -4.51 -1.20 23.75
CA TYR A 63 -4.29 -0.02 22.94
C TYR A 63 -4.00 1.22 23.79
N LYS A 64 -4.73 1.41 24.91
CA LYS A 64 -4.52 2.52 25.83
C LYS A 64 -3.11 2.52 26.44
N ILE A 65 -2.65 1.37 26.96
CA ILE A 65 -1.29 1.22 27.51
C ILE A 65 -0.26 1.54 26.41
N ALA A 66 -0.35 0.87 25.28
CA ALA A 66 0.62 1.00 24.20
C ALA A 66 0.64 2.41 23.61
N ARG A 67 -0.54 3.02 23.38
CA ARG A 67 -0.67 4.39 22.90
C ARG A 67 -0.03 5.40 23.86
N GLY A 68 -0.17 5.17 25.18
CA GLY A 68 0.49 5.98 26.20
C GLY A 68 2.01 5.98 26.06
N VAL A 69 2.62 4.80 25.97
CA VAL A 69 4.07 4.65 25.79
C VAL A 69 4.54 5.23 24.45
N LEU A 70 3.88 4.85 23.35
CA LEU A 70 4.26 5.28 21.99
C LEU A 70 4.09 6.78 21.75
N SER A 71 3.23 7.47 22.52
CA SER A 71 3.08 8.91 22.41
C SER A 71 4.00 9.72 23.34
N ALA A 72 4.71 9.08 24.23
CA ALA A 72 5.51 9.77 25.26
C ALA A 72 6.69 10.55 24.66
N LYS A 73 7.20 10.11 23.50
CA LYS A 73 8.24 10.80 22.73
C LYS A 73 8.08 10.54 21.23
N PRO A 74 8.44 11.48 20.36
CA PRO A 74 8.26 11.31 18.90
C PRO A 74 8.92 10.05 18.32
N GLU A 75 10.07 9.63 18.83
CA GLU A 75 10.85 8.48 18.35
C GLU A 75 10.47 7.17 19.03
N ALA A 76 9.46 7.14 19.91
CA ALA A 76 9.09 5.94 20.65
C ALA A 76 8.88 4.73 19.73
N THR A 77 9.42 3.58 20.16
CA THR A 77 9.47 2.33 19.41
C THR A 77 8.67 1.22 20.07
N TYR A 78 8.42 0.13 19.37
CA TYR A 78 7.88 -1.08 20.01
C TYR A 78 8.89 -1.74 20.97
N ALA A 79 10.19 -1.47 20.82
CA ALA A 79 11.17 -1.88 21.83
C ALA A 79 11.00 -1.12 23.15
N ASP A 80 10.69 0.20 23.09
CA ASP A 80 10.31 0.97 24.30
C ASP A 80 9.05 0.39 24.95
N LEU A 81 8.04 0.06 24.14
CA LEU A 81 6.82 -0.58 24.63
C LEU A 81 7.10 -1.92 25.33
N ALA A 82 7.98 -2.75 24.77
CA ALA A 82 8.36 -4.03 25.34
C ALA A 82 9.08 -3.91 26.71
N GLN A 83 9.64 -2.74 27.03
CA GLN A 83 10.27 -2.46 28.34
C GLN A 83 9.30 -1.86 29.36
N ASP A 84 8.10 -1.45 28.95
CA ASP A 84 7.11 -0.87 29.85
C ASP A 84 6.52 -1.90 30.81
N ALA A 85 6.53 -1.62 32.12
CA ALA A 85 6.11 -2.55 33.15
C ALA A 85 4.59 -2.84 33.11
N ALA A 86 3.76 -1.87 32.72
CA ALA A 86 2.32 -2.08 32.60
C ALA A 86 2.00 -2.96 31.39
N PHE A 87 2.68 -2.73 30.27
CA PHE A 87 2.56 -3.55 29.07
C PHE A 87 3.01 -4.99 29.33
N GLN A 88 4.16 -5.20 30.00
CA GLN A 88 4.65 -6.53 30.34
C GLN A 88 3.66 -7.31 31.20
N ARG A 89 3.11 -6.67 32.25
CA ARG A 89 2.06 -7.28 33.10
C ARG A 89 0.83 -7.65 32.27
N PHE A 90 0.35 -6.73 31.43
CA PHE A 90 -0.78 -6.98 30.55
C PHE A 90 -0.53 -8.20 29.64
N CYS A 91 0.65 -8.27 28.99
CA CYS A 91 1.02 -9.40 28.14
C CYS A 91 1.04 -10.72 28.92
N GLN A 92 1.57 -10.73 30.14
CA GLN A 92 1.63 -11.91 30.99
C GLN A 92 0.23 -12.38 31.41
N GLU A 93 -0.62 -11.48 31.91
CA GLU A 93 -1.98 -11.76 32.34
C GLU A 93 -2.86 -12.29 31.21
N ASN A 94 -2.71 -11.74 30.01
CA ASN A 94 -3.48 -12.12 28.82
C ASN A 94 -2.79 -13.16 27.92
N ARG A 95 -1.62 -13.68 28.32
CA ARG A 95 -0.81 -14.63 27.54
C ARG A 95 -0.55 -14.15 26.11
N LEU A 96 -0.34 -12.84 25.94
CA LEU A 96 -0.14 -12.21 24.65
C LEU A 96 1.33 -12.37 24.23
N THR A 97 1.57 -12.96 23.06
CA THR A 97 2.92 -13.21 22.51
C THR A 97 3.20 -12.39 21.25
N HIS A 98 2.18 -11.85 20.62
CA HIS A 98 2.29 -11.04 19.40
C HIS A 98 1.29 -9.88 19.43
N LEU A 99 1.64 -8.78 18.78
CA LEU A 99 0.82 -7.57 18.65
C LEU A 99 0.04 -7.52 17.35
N GLY A 100 0.63 -8.05 16.26
CA GLY A 100 0.04 -7.97 14.93
C GLY A 100 0.35 -9.17 14.05
N GLY A 101 -0.47 -9.36 13.04
CA GLY A 101 -0.38 -10.48 12.13
C GLY A 101 -1.12 -11.75 12.60
N PRO A 102 -0.93 -12.89 11.90
CA PRO A 102 -0.12 -13.02 10.70
C PRO A 102 -0.71 -12.25 9.52
N MET A 103 0.15 -11.62 8.72
CA MET A 103 -0.23 -10.92 7.51
C MET A 103 0.53 -11.54 6.32
N LEU A 104 -0.21 -11.91 5.27
CA LEU A 104 0.35 -12.51 4.06
C LEU A 104 0.70 -11.43 3.03
N GLY A 105 1.80 -11.64 2.28
CA GLY A 105 2.16 -10.78 1.17
C GLY A 105 3.39 -11.28 0.41
N SER A 106 3.91 -10.48 -0.49
CA SER A 106 5.09 -10.82 -1.29
C SER A 106 5.00 -12.22 -1.91
N LEU A 107 3.91 -12.51 -2.64
CA LEU A 107 3.74 -13.75 -3.39
C LEU A 107 4.90 -13.95 -4.37
N SER A 108 5.37 -15.19 -4.47
CA SER A 108 6.24 -15.69 -5.53
C SER A 108 5.55 -16.81 -6.31
N ALA A 109 6.24 -17.42 -7.27
CA ALA A 109 5.68 -18.53 -8.03
C ALA A 109 5.33 -19.74 -7.15
N ASP A 110 6.08 -19.96 -6.08
CA ASP A 110 5.99 -21.13 -5.19
C ASP A 110 5.95 -20.75 -3.70
N GLY A 111 5.61 -19.50 -3.36
CA GLY A 111 5.66 -19.11 -1.95
C GLY A 111 4.98 -17.79 -1.64
N VAL A 112 5.00 -17.48 -0.36
CA VAL A 112 4.46 -16.26 0.24
C VAL A 112 5.31 -15.90 1.46
N LYS A 113 5.31 -14.65 1.87
CA LYS A 113 5.90 -14.26 3.16
C LYS A 113 4.80 -14.07 4.19
N VAL A 114 5.12 -14.37 5.45
CA VAL A 114 4.25 -14.19 6.62
C VAL A 114 4.89 -13.19 7.57
N TRP A 115 4.25 -12.07 7.78
CA TRP A 115 4.67 -11.01 8.68
C TRP A 115 4.00 -11.16 10.04
N VAL A 116 4.78 -11.02 11.12
CA VAL A 116 4.29 -11.07 12.51
C VAL A 116 5.05 -10.04 13.33
N ARG A 117 4.36 -9.24 14.13
CA ARG A 117 4.94 -8.37 15.16
C ARG A 117 4.77 -9.00 16.53
N THR A 118 5.86 -9.24 17.24
CA THR A 118 5.86 -9.85 18.57
C THR A 118 5.77 -8.80 19.67
N VAL A 119 5.51 -9.22 20.91
CA VAL A 119 5.46 -8.30 22.09
C VAL A 119 6.85 -7.98 22.65
N LYS A 120 7.86 -8.78 22.31
CA LYS A 120 9.27 -8.66 22.71
C LYS A 120 10.11 -9.39 21.67
N PRO A 121 11.45 -9.21 21.64
CA PRO A 121 12.31 -10.04 20.79
C PRO A 121 12.03 -11.53 20.96
N ALA A 122 11.81 -12.23 19.85
CA ALA A 122 11.39 -13.63 19.83
C ALA A 122 11.77 -14.33 18.52
N LYS A 123 11.68 -15.65 18.48
CA LYS A 123 11.83 -16.47 17.26
C LYS A 123 10.44 -16.81 16.71
N VAL A 124 10.22 -16.55 15.43
CA VAL A 124 8.95 -16.80 14.74
C VAL A 124 9.15 -17.88 13.68
N GLU A 125 8.26 -18.86 13.70
CA GLU A 125 8.21 -19.95 12.73
C GLU A 125 6.79 -20.07 12.14
N VAL A 126 6.70 -20.62 10.94
CA VAL A 126 5.42 -20.90 10.27
C VAL A 126 5.36 -22.39 9.92
N ALA A 127 4.43 -23.09 10.53
CA ALA A 127 4.12 -24.48 10.19
C ALA A 127 2.95 -24.51 9.18
N VAL A 128 3.16 -25.18 8.06
CA VAL A 128 2.18 -25.35 6.98
C VAL A 128 1.75 -26.81 6.91
N ASP A 129 0.46 -27.07 6.91
CA ASP A 129 -0.06 -28.42 6.86
C ASP A 129 0.35 -29.13 5.57
N GLY A 130 0.83 -30.37 5.71
CA GLY A 130 1.39 -31.16 4.61
C GLY A 130 2.88 -30.90 4.31
N MET A 131 3.51 -29.94 5.00
CA MET A 131 4.96 -29.71 4.92
C MET A 131 5.69 -30.40 6.07
N ALA A 132 6.84 -31.05 5.79
CA ALA A 132 7.56 -31.87 6.77
C ALA A 132 8.17 -31.07 7.92
N LYS A 133 8.49 -29.79 7.70
CA LYS A 133 9.15 -28.90 8.67
C LYS A 133 8.50 -27.53 8.65
N ALA A 134 8.56 -26.83 9.80
CA ALA A 134 8.23 -25.42 9.86
C ALA A 134 9.28 -24.58 9.11
N PHE A 135 8.84 -23.43 8.60
CA PHE A 135 9.68 -22.40 8.00
C PHE A 135 10.20 -21.44 9.06
N GLY A 136 11.40 -20.97 8.94
CA GLY A 136 12.09 -20.17 9.96
C GLY A 136 13.09 -21.04 10.78
N PRO A 137 13.42 -20.69 12.05
CA PRO A 137 12.95 -19.47 12.73
C PRO A 137 13.55 -18.18 12.17
N VAL A 138 12.76 -17.11 12.18
CA VAL A 138 13.20 -15.74 11.93
C VAL A 138 13.07 -14.96 13.23
N SER A 139 14.12 -14.22 13.62
CA SER A 139 14.10 -13.42 14.84
C SER A 139 13.40 -12.07 14.59
N SER A 140 12.47 -11.71 15.46
CA SER A 140 12.04 -10.33 15.64
C SER A 140 12.99 -9.64 16.63
N THR A 141 13.45 -8.44 16.31
CA THR A 141 14.42 -7.69 17.13
C THR A 141 13.97 -6.25 17.32
N ALA A 142 14.65 -5.51 18.20
CA ALA A 142 14.39 -4.07 18.37
C ALA A 142 14.62 -3.30 17.06
N GLU A 143 15.65 -3.64 16.30
CA GLU A 143 16.03 -3.02 15.04
C GLU A 143 15.02 -3.31 13.93
N SER A 144 14.33 -4.46 13.99
CA SER A 144 13.22 -4.79 13.08
C SER A 144 11.85 -4.26 13.55
N ASP A 145 11.82 -3.39 14.56
CA ASP A 145 10.58 -2.89 15.19
C ASP A 145 9.67 -4.04 15.70
N LEU A 146 10.33 -5.08 16.26
CA LEU A 146 9.75 -6.35 16.72
C LEU A 146 9.02 -7.16 15.63
N VAL A 147 9.40 -6.98 14.39
CA VAL A 147 8.83 -7.70 13.24
C VAL A 147 9.71 -8.87 12.83
N ALA A 148 9.08 -10.00 12.56
CA ALA A 148 9.63 -11.11 11.82
C ALA A 148 8.86 -11.34 10.53
N VAL A 149 9.56 -11.54 9.42
CA VAL A 149 8.98 -11.88 8.11
C VAL A 149 9.51 -13.24 7.71
N VAL A 150 8.66 -14.26 7.81
CA VAL A 150 9.03 -15.66 7.54
C VAL A 150 8.72 -16.01 6.09
N PRO A 151 9.72 -16.34 5.25
CA PRO A 151 9.47 -16.84 3.91
C PRO A 151 8.96 -18.27 3.95
N VAL A 152 7.86 -18.54 3.29
CA VAL A 152 7.26 -19.87 3.09
C VAL A 152 7.38 -20.19 1.61
N THR A 153 8.08 -21.28 1.26
CA THR A 153 8.42 -21.65 -0.13
C THR A 153 8.08 -23.11 -0.42
N GLY A 154 8.17 -23.52 -1.70
CA GLY A 154 7.86 -24.89 -2.12
C GLY A 154 6.36 -25.22 -2.12
N LEU A 155 5.51 -24.20 -2.11
CA LEU A 155 4.07 -24.34 -2.22
C LEU A 155 3.67 -24.58 -3.68
N LYS A 156 2.70 -25.46 -3.89
CA LYS A 156 2.20 -25.78 -5.24
C LYS A 156 1.21 -24.72 -5.71
N PRO A 157 1.31 -24.27 -6.98
CA PRO A 157 0.31 -23.39 -7.58
C PRO A 157 -1.10 -23.99 -7.50
N GLY A 158 -2.11 -23.11 -7.40
CA GLY A 158 -3.53 -23.50 -7.34
C GLY A 158 -3.93 -24.26 -6.07
N THR A 159 -3.06 -24.32 -5.07
CA THR A 159 -3.30 -25.12 -3.85
C THR A 159 -3.58 -24.20 -2.67
N ARG A 160 -4.50 -24.62 -1.80
CA ARG A 160 -4.80 -23.96 -0.53
C ARG A 160 -4.20 -24.76 0.62
N TYR A 161 -3.49 -24.09 1.51
CA TYR A 161 -2.84 -24.63 2.69
C TYR A 161 -3.38 -23.95 3.94
N THR A 162 -3.63 -24.71 5.01
CA THR A 162 -3.76 -24.17 6.36
C THR A 162 -2.37 -24.01 6.97
N TYR A 163 -2.20 -23.02 7.84
CA TYR A 163 -0.93 -22.77 8.48
C TYR A 163 -1.09 -22.27 9.91
N ARG A 164 -0.05 -22.40 10.70
CA ARG A 164 0.04 -21.90 12.07
C ARG A 164 1.34 -21.14 12.25
N VAL A 165 1.30 -20.12 13.09
CA VAL A 165 2.48 -19.36 13.51
C VAL A 165 2.88 -19.82 14.90
N LEU A 166 4.19 -19.97 15.12
CA LEU A 166 4.77 -20.25 16.41
C LEU A 166 5.68 -19.07 16.81
N VAL A 167 5.59 -18.66 18.07
CA VAL A 167 6.48 -17.68 18.69
C VAL A 167 7.21 -18.39 19.83
N ASP A 168 8.54 -18.43 19.78
CA ASP A 168 9.40 -19.21 20.70
C ASP A 168 8.94 -20.67 20.84
N GLY A 169 8.57 -21.30 19.69
CA GLY A 169 8.11 -22.68 19.61
C GLY A 169 6.66 -22.91 20.08
N GLN A 170 5.95 -21.89 20.57
CA GLN A 170 4.58 -22.00 21.03
C GLN A 170 3.59 -21.44 19.98
N PRO A 171 2.50 -22.17 19.67
CA PRO A 171 1.50 -21.68 18.72
C PRO A 171 0.79 -20.45 19.25
N ILE A 172 0.59 -19.43 18.39
CA ILE A 172 -0.22 -18.26 18.72
C ILE A 172 -1.71 -18.54 18.47
N ALA A 173 -2.58 -17.69 19.07
CA ALA A 173 -3.99 -17.67 18.71
C ALA A 173 -4.14 -17.11 17.27
N MET A 174 -4.51 -17.99 16.33
CA MET A 174 -4.66 -17.64 14.92
C MET A 174 -6.01 -16.96 14.66
N PRO A 175 -6.04 -15.91 13.82
CA PRO A 175 -7.32 -15.43 13.28
C PRO A 175 -7.89 -16.48 12.31
N GLU A 176 -9.21 -16.54 12.24
CA GLU A 176 -9.90 -17.47 11.35
C GLU A 176 -10.44 -16.76 10.08
N PRO A 177 -10.37 -17.39 8.92
CA PRO A 177 -9.70 -18.66 8.57
C PRO A 177 -8.28 -18.43 8.04
N ALA A 178 -7.26 -18.73 8.82
CA ALA A 178 -5.88 -18.61 8.36
C ALA A 178 -5.55 -19.61 7.28
N ALA A 179 -5.26 -19.14 6.08
CA ALA A 179 -4.94 -19.99 4.94
C ALA A 179 -4.04 -19.27 3.92
N ILE A 180 -3.14 -20.02 3.31
CA ILE A 180 -2.38 -19.58 2.14
C ILE A 180 -3.03 -20.22 0.91
N THR A 181 -3.51 -19.38 -0.02
CA THR A 181 -4.00 -19.86 -1.31
C THR A 181 -3.06 -19.38 -2.41
N MET A 182 -2.34 -20.31 -3.02
CA MET A 182 -1.42 -20.00 -4.11
C MET A 182 -2.21 -19.75 -5.40
N PRO A 183 -1.92 -18.66 -6.14
CA PRO A 183 -2.49 -18.49 -7.47
C PRO A 183 -2.17 -19.68 -8.37
N SER A 184 -3.08 -20.03 -9.27
CA SER A 184 -2.81 -21.06 -10.27
C SER A 184 -1.82 -20.57 -11.31
N ASP A 185 -0.93 -21.43 -11.76
CA ASP A 185 -0.01 -21.20 -12.89
C ASP A 185 -0.58 -21.68 -14.23
N ALA A 186 -1.77 -22.31 -14.20
CA ALA A 186 -2.44 -22.77 -15.41
C ALA A 186 -2.76 -21.56 -16.32
N LYS A 187 -2.35 -21.64 -17.60
CA LYS A 187 -2.53 -20.57 -18.59
C LYS A 187 -3.98 -20.11 -18.78
N ALA A 188 -4.94 -20.97 -18.39
CA ALA A 188 -6.37 -20.69 -18.48
C ALA A 188 -7.02 -20.34 -17.13
N ALA A 189 -6.25 -20.23 -16.05
CA ALA A 189 -6.82 -19.96 -14.74
C ALA A 189 -7.17 -18.48 -14.58
N LYS A 190 -8.44 -18.23 -14.26
CA LYS A 190 -8.91 -16.88 -13.90
C LYS A 190 -8.30 -16.45 -12.56
N THR A 191 -7.92 -15.20 -12.49
CA THR A 191 -7.36 -14.62 -11.27
C THR A 191 -8.16 -13.39 -10.88
N ARG A 192 -8.56 -13.31 -9.60
CA ARG A 192 -9.20 -12.13 -9.03
C ARG A 192 -8.20 -11.34 -8.22
N ILE A 193 -8.22 -10.03 -8.39
CA ILE A 193 -7.44 -9.08 -7.60
C ILE A 193 -8.43 -8.04 -7.07
N ALA A 194 -8.59 -8.00 -5.75
CA ALA A 194 -9.39 -6.97 -5.10
C ALA A 194 -8.52 -5.72 -4.89
N PHE A 195 -9.14 -4.55 -4.92
CA PHE A 195 -8.43 -3.31 -4.67
C PHE A 195 -9.34 -2.24 -4.04
N GLY A 196 -8.73 -1.35 -3.26
CA GLY A 196 -9.44 -0.29 -2.59
C GLY A 196 -8.53 0.73 -1.94
N THR A 197 -9.12 1.86 -1.55
CA THR A 197 -8.44 3.03 -1.04
C THR A 197 -9.19 3.62 0.15
N CYS A 198 -8.51 4.46 0.92
CA CYS A 198 -9.10 5.29 1.98
C CYS A 198 -9.99 4.55 2.98
N PRO A 199 -9.62 3.37 3.52
CA PRO A 199 -10.32 2.82 4.67
C PRO A 199 -10.10 3.70 5.89
N HIS A 200 -9.01 4.45 5.94
CA HIS A 200 -8.47 5.07 7.12
C HIS A 200 -8.42 4.09 8.30
N ARG A 201 -7.94 4.53 9.45
CA ARG A 201 -7.81 3.67 10.64
C ARG A 201 -9.11 2.95 11.02
N TRP A 202 -10.23 3.67 10.97
CA TRP A 202 -11.52 3.15 11.45
C TRP A 202 -12.21 2.18 10.49
N GLY A 203 -12.05 2.34 9.17
CA GLY A 203 -12.63 1.43 8.19
C GLY A 203 -12.04 0.03 8.23
N LEU A 204 -10.79 -0.12 8.70
CA LEU A 204 -10.13 -1.42 8.89
C LEU A 204 -10.81 -2.31 9.97
N GLY A 205 -11.64 -1.70 10.84
CA GLY A 205 -12.45 -2.43 11.82
C GLY A 205 -13.77 -2.99 11.28
N ASN A 206 -14.07 -2.85 9.97
CA ASN A 206 -15.31 -3.29 9.38
C ASN A 206 -15.27 -4.80 9.03
N SER A 207 -15.85 -5.64 9.91
CA SER A 207 -15.87 -7.09 9.73
C SER A 207 -16.65 -7.53 8.49
N LYS A 208 -17.76 -6.86 8.19
CA LYS A 208 -18.57 -7.14 6.99
C LYS A 208 -17.78 -6.89 5.71
N GLN A 209 -17.05 -5.77 5.63
CA GLN A 209 -16.22 -5.45 4.46
C GLN A 209 -15.07 -6.47 4.30
N ALA A 210 -14.40 -6.81 5.39
CA ALA A 210 -13.34 -7.82 5.39
C ALA A 210 -13.86 -9.20 4.91
N GLU A 211 -15.03 -9.61 5.41
CA GLU A 211 -15.71 -10.83 4.99
C GLU A 211 -16.09 -10.82 3.51
N LEU A 212 -16.65 -9.70 3.02
CA LEU A 212 -17.03 -9.56 1.60
C LEU A 212 -15.81 -9.70 0.68
N ILE A 213 -14.71 -9.00 0.99
CA ILE A 213 -13.47 -9.11 0.19
C ILE A 213 -12.98 -10.55 0.21
N ARG A 214 -12.90 -11.16 1.39
CA ARG A 214 -12.41 -12.54 1.56
C ARG A 214 -13.29 -13.57 0.83
N SER A 215 -14.62 -13.42 0.87
CA SER A 215 -15.58 -14.32 0.22
C SER A 215 -15.42 -14.36 -1.31
N ARG A 216 -14.84 -13.30 -1.89
CA ARG A 216 -14.50 -13.25 -3.33
C ARG A 216 -13.26 -14.10 -3.66
N GLN A 217 -12.52 -14.57 -2.65
CA GLN A 217 -11.30 -15.37 -2.82
C GLN A 217 -10.28 -14.71 -3.76
N PRO A 218 -9.93 -13.43 -3.57
CA PRO A 218 -8.95 -12.79 -4.42
C PRO A 218 -7.55 -13.36 -4.15
N ALA A 219 -6.73 -13.43 -5.19
CA ALA A 219 -5.33 -13.80 -5.07
C ALA A 219 -4.52 -12.75 -4.26
N ALA A 220 -5.00 -11.51 -4.26
CA ALA A 220 -4.44 -10.42 -3.45
C ALA A 220 -5.44 -9.27 -3.27
N LEU A 221 -5.17 -8.45 -2.24
CA LEU A 221 -5.76 -7.14 -2.02
C LEU A 221 -4.71 -6.06 -2.27
N LEU A 222 -4.99 -5.12 -3.18
CA LEU A 222 -4.21 -3.90 -3.36
C LEU A 222 -4.88 -2.80 -2.55
N ALA A 223 -4.22 -2.33 -1.49
CA ALA A 223 -4.68 -1.24 -0.66
C ALA A 223 -3.77 -0.02 -0.90
N TYR A 224 -4.31 1.05 -1.49
CA TYR A 224 -3.49 2.15 -1.95
C TYR A 224 -4.03 3.50 -1.48
N GLY A 225 -3.28 4.08 -0.55
CA GLY A 225 -3.53 5.39 0.05
C GLY A 225 -4.51 5.39 1.23
N ASP A 226 -4.15 6.14 2.26
CA ASP A 226 -4.94 6.43 3.47
C ASP A 226 -5.40 5.16 4.21
N ILE A 227 -4.45 4.27 4.46
CA ILE A 227 -4.80 2.94 4.95
C ILE A 227 -4.89 2.88 6.47
N ALA A 228 -3.84 3.24 7.17
CA ALA A 228 -3.74 2.96 8.60
C ALA A 228 -3.35 4.16 9.48
N VAL A 229 -2.60 5.11 8.97
CA VAL A 229 -2.14 6.27 9.73
C VAL A 229 -3.02 7.49 9.43
N GLN A 230 -3.15 8.38 10.40
CA GLN A 230 -3.98 9.58 10.25
C GLN A 230 -3.28 10.81 10.80
N ASP A 231 -2.61 11.57 9.92
CA ASP A 231 -2.05 12.89 10.22
C ASP A 231 -1.10 12.89 11.44
N ARG A 232 -0.11 12.00 11.44
CA ARG A 232 0.85 11.87 12.56
C ARG A 232 2.15 12.62 12.34
N TYR A 233 2.29 13.29 11.20
CA TYR A 233 3.43 14.13 10.84
C TYR A 233 4.75 13.37 11.01
N SER A 234 5.73 13.92 11.76
CA SER A 234 6.98 13.25 12.07
C SER A 234 6.98 12.50 13.43
N HIS A 235 5.84 12.35 14.07
CA HIS A 235 5.74 11.65 15.36
C HIS A 235 5.69 10.14 15.15
N LEU A 236 6.85 9.50 14.99
CA LEU A 236 7.00 8.08 14.64
C LEU A 236 6.29 7.14 15.61
N GLY A 237 6.28 7.48 16.91
CA GLY A 237 5.56 6.71 17.93
C GLY A 237 4.04 6.70 17.68
N LEU A 238 3.46 7.80 17.20
CA LEU A 238 2.05 7.86 16.84
C LEU A 238 1.75 7.12 15.53
N HIS A 239 2.65 7.12 14.54
CA HIS A 239 2.54 6.21 13.38
C HIS A 239 2.46 4.76 13.84
N ARG A 240 3.34 4.35 14.78
CA ARG A 240 3.31 3.00 15.35
C ARG A 240 2.02 2.70 16.11
N ALA A 241 1.50 3.67 16.86
CA ALA A 241 0.22 3.52 17.56
C ALA A 241 -0.96 3.29 16.59
N ASP A 242 -0.96 3.96 15.44
CA ASP A 242 -1.98 3.76 14.41
C ASP A 242 -1.84 2.40 13.71
N TYR A 243 -0.62 1.92 13.45
CA TYR A 243 -0.39 0.55 12.98
C TYR A 243 -0.79 -0.50 14.03
N LEU A 244 -0.60 -0.22 15.32
CA LEU A 244 -1.11 -1.10 16.36
C LEU A 244 -2.65 -1.11 16.39
N MET A 245 -3.31 0.04 16.21
CA MET A 245 -4.76 0.09 16.08
C MET A 245 -5.26 -0.81 14.95
N ARG A 246 -4.63 -0.74 13.77
CA ARG A 246 -4.90 -1.67 12.66
C ARG A 246 -4.82 -3.13 13.11
N ASP A 247 -3.75 -3.47 13.82
CA ASP A 247 -3.50 -4.84 14.26
C ASP A 247 -4.43 -5.29 15.42
N CYS A 248 -5.04 -4.34 16.12
CA CYS A 248 -6.10 -4.61 17.12
C CYS A 248 -7.43 -5.06 16.49
N PHE A 249 -7.71 -4.71 15.24
CA PHE A 249 -8.97 -5.08 14.59
C PHE A 249 -9.00 -6.55 14.17
N ALA A 250 -9.93 -7.31 14.74
CA ALA A 250 -10.18 -8.70 14.35
C ALA A 250 -10.56 -8.80 12.86
N ALA A 251 -11.32 -7.83 12.34
CA ALA A 251 -11.70 -7.72 10.94
C ALA A 251 -10.47 -7.70 10.01
N TRP A 252 -9.53 -6.80 10.27
CA TRP A 252 -8.28 -6.71 9.50
C TRP A 252 -7.48 -8.00 9.58
N ARG A 253 -7.25 -8.52 10.79
CA ARG A 253 -6.48 -9.76 10.98
C ARG A 253 -7.10 -10.96 10.25
N SER A 254 -8.43 -11.10 10.27
CA SER A 254 -9.14 -12.17 9.57
C SER A 254 -9.03 -12.06 8.04
N LEU A 255 -8.86 -10.86 7.51
CA LEU A 255 -8.65 -10.62 6.08
C LEU A 255 -7.21 -10.98 5.67
N VAL A 256 -6.22 -10.39 6.33
CA VAL A 256 -4.83 -10.47 5.89
C VAL A 256 -4.12 -11.77 6.25
N CYS A 257 -4.70 -12.58 7.14
CA CYS A 257 -4.23 -13.95 7.40
C CYS A 257 -4.63 -14.94 6.28
N ALA A 258 -5.49 -14.53 5.35
CA ALA A 258 -5.97 -15.38 4.26
C ALA A 258 -5.80 -14.77 2.87
N VAL A 259 -5.68 -13.45 2.78
CA VAL A 259 -5.52 -12.70 1.52
C VAL A 259 -4.21 -11.94 1.56
N PRO A 260 -3.25 -12.23 0.68
CA PRO A 260 -2.02 -11.44 0.55
C PRO A 260 -2.32 -9.96 0.26
N VAL A 261 -1.66 -9.04 0.99
CA VAL A 261 -1.88 -7.61 0.87
C VAL A 261 -0.65 -6.90 0.30
N TYR A 262 -0.90 -5.89 -0.53
CA TYR A 262 0.09 -4.98 -1.11
C TYR A 262 -0.36 -3.55 -0.88
N VAL A 263 0.51 -2.71 -0.35
CA VAL A 263 0.12 -1.39 0.16
C VAL A 263 1.00 -0.29 -0.39
N SER A 264 0.39 0.79 -0.84
CA SER A 264 1.06 2.08 -0.98
C SER A 264 0.41 3.11 -0.06
N TRP A 265 1.17 4.09 0.35
CA TRP A 265 0.64 5.19 1.16
C TRP A 265 0.02 6.30 0.31
N ASP A 266 -0.72 7.21 1.00
CA ASP A 266 -1.00 8.52 0.47
C ASP A 266 -0.71 9.59 1.54
N ASP A 267 -1.27 10.80 1.46
CA ASP A 267 -0.92 11.95 2.28
C ASP A 267 -1.13 11.73 3.79
N HIS A 268 -2.28 11.15 4.18
CA HIS A 268 -2.57 10.87 5.58
C HIS A 268 -1.62 9.84 6.21
N ASP A 269 -1.22 8.81 5.47
CA ASP A 269 -0.24 7.82 5.93
C ASP A 269 1.18 8.40 5.98
N TYR A 270 1.48 9.39 5.14
CA TYR A 270 2.80 9.98 4.98
C TYR A 270 3.10 10.97 6.12
N PHE A 271 2.64 12.21 6.01
CA PHE A 271 2.76 13.23 7.06
C PHE A 271 1.39 13.72 7.53
N GLY A 272 0.48 14.00 6.61
CA GLY A 272 -0.85 14.53 6.89
C GLY A 272 -1.50 15.11 5.66
N ASN A 273 -2.77 15.46 5.79
CA ASN A 273 -3.63 15.90 4.69
C ASN A 273 -2.97 16.90 3.73
N ASP A 274 -2.97 16.57 2.44
CA ASP A 274 -2.37 17.33 1.33
C ASP A 274 -0.82 17.51 1.42
N LEU A 275 -0.12 16.82 2.35
CA LEU A 275 1.33 16.92 2.49
C LEU A 275 2.08 15.92 1.59
N ALA A 276 3.24 16.35 1.10
CA ALA A 276 4.11 15.56 0.24
C ALA A 276 5.52 16.13 0.21
N GLY A 277 6.49 15.36 -0.28
CA GLY A 277 7.90 15.76 -0.33
C GLY A 277 8.48 15.98 1.06
N ILE A 278 9.20 17.07 1.24
CA ILE A 278 9.66 17.53 2.56
C ILE A 278 8.80 18.74 2.94
N PRO A 279 7.77 18.54 3.81
CA PRO A 279 6.90 19.65 4.16
C PRO A 279 7.65 20.74 4.95
N PRO A 280 7.16 22.00 4.97
CA PRO A 280 7.80 23.08 5.72
C PRO A 280 7.98 22.73 7.19
N GLY A 281 9.19 22.95 7.72
CA GLY A 281 9.56 22.62 9.11
C GLY A 281 10.02 21.18 9.33
N TYR A 282 10.05 20.35 8.30
CA TYR A 282 10.57 18.98 8.34
C TYR A 282 11.85 18.86 7.52
N THR A 283 12.57 17.75 7.72
CA THR A 283 13.84 17.45 7.07
C THR A 283 13.75 16.17 6.24
N ASP A 284 14.75 15.91 5.41
CA ASP A 284 14.90 14.67 4.70
C ASP A 284 15.00 13.47 5.65
N GLN A 285 15.64 13.65 6.81
CA GLN A 285 15.70 12.62 7.85
C GLN A 285 14.30 12.26 8.38
N ASN A 286 13.43 13.25 8.64
CA ASN A 286 12.04 12.98 9.06
C ASN A 286 11.30 12.15 8.00
N ARG A 287 11.45 12.50 6.73
CA ARG A 287 10.85 11.76 5.60
C ARG A 287 11.30 10.30 5.56
N ARG A 288 12.60 10.03 5.70
CA ARG A 288 13.17 8.68 5.74
C ARG A 288 12.67 7.90 6.95
N GLN A 289 12.62 8.51 8.12
CA GLN A 289 12.13 7.87 9.35
C GLN A 289 10.65 7.46 9.24
N VAL A 290 9.78 8.32 8.70
CA VAL A 290 8.36 7.98 8.44
C VAL A 290 8.28 6.79 7.47
N ARG A 291 9.07 6.81 6.39
CA ARG A 291 9.17 5.69 5.44
C ARG A 291 9.60 4.38 6.12
N ASP A 292 10.55 4.42 7.04
CA ASP A 292 11.04 3.21 7.71
C ASP A 292 9.97 2.59 8.61
N VAL A 293 9.17 3.42 9.30
CA VAL A 293 8.01 2.94 10.06
C VAL A 293 6.95 2.32 9.12
N PHE A 294 6.69 2.92 7.97
CA PHE A 294 5.81 2.32 6.95
C PHE A 294 6.37 0.98 6.48
N ARG A 295 7.65 0.93 6.09
CA ARG A 295 8.31 -0.28 5.59
C ARG A 295 8.26 -1.45 6.58
N SER A 296 8.47 -1.19 7.87
CA SER A 296 8.40 -2.23 8.92
C SER A 296 6.97 -2.70 9.21
N SER A 297 5.97 -1.89 8.86
CA SER A 297 4.57 -2.16 9.16
C SER A 297 3.82 -2.92 8.06
N TRP A 298 4.45 -3.14 6.90
CA TRP A 298 3.85 -3.82 5.75
C TRP A 298 4.76 -4.92 5.19
N ILE A 299 4.19 -5.79 4.36
CA ILE A 299 4.88 -6.97 3.79
C ILE A 299 5.02 -6.84 2.25
N ASN A 300 5.27 -5.66 1.77
CA ASN A 300 5.48 -5.41 0.34
C ASN A 300 6.71 -6.16 -0.20
N PRO A 301 6.73 -6.53 -1.50
CA PRO A 301 7.86 -7.23 -2.11
C PRO A 301 9.10 -6.33 -2.30
N GLY A 302 8.91 -5.01 -2.23
CA GLY A 302 9.91 -3.97 -2.32
C GLY A 302 9.45 -2.70 -1.62
N CYS A 303 10.35 -1.73 -1.48
CA CYS A 303 10.07 -0.44 -0.87
C CYS A 303 11.02 0.59 -1.45
N GLY A 304 10.67 1.13 -2.62
CA GLY A 304 11.45 2.12 -3.34
C GLY A 304 12.81 1.63 -3.82
N SER A 305 13.75 2.55 -3.96
CA SER A 305 15.15 2.32 -4.32
C SER A 305 16.05 2.74 -3.17
N GLY A 306 16.91 1.83 -2.71
CA GLY A 306 17.75 2.08 -1.55
C GLY A 306 16.94 2.49 -0.31
N GLU A 307 17.16 3.72 0.17
CA GLU A 307 16.48 4.29 1.33
C GLU A 307 15.35 5.26 0.96
N GLU A 308 14.91 5.29 -0.31
CA GLU A 308 13.98 6.30 -0.81
C GLU A 308 12.73 5.71 -1.44
N GLY A 309 11.57 6.35 -1.17
CA GLY A 309 10.28 5.97 -1.70
C GLY A 309 9.73 4.63 -1.19
N THR A 310 8.53 4.30 -1.63
CA THR A 310 7.83 3.07 -1.24
C THR A 310 7.31 2.27 -2.44
N TYR A 311 7.58 2.74 -3.65
CA TYR A 311 7.14 2.13 -4.90
C TYR A 311 7.73 0.74 -5.13
N PHE A 312 7.00 -0.11 -5.83
CA PHE A 312 7.46 -1.46 -6.21
C PHE A 312 6.66 -2.03 -7.38
N ARG A 313 7.21 -3.08 -7.98
CA ARG A 313 6.49 -3.96 -8.92
C ARG A 313 6.41 -5.37 -8.36
N THR A 314 5.29 -6.03 -8.62
CA THR A 314 5.08 -7.44 -8.35
C THR A 314 4.28 -8.09 -9.46
N ARG A 315 4.14 -9.42 -9.39
CA ARG A 315 3.26 -10.17 -10.28
C ARG A 315 2.29 -11.01 -9.46
N ILE A 316 1.01 -10.93 -9.80
CA ILE A 316 -0.07 -11.67 -9.15
C ILE A 316 -0.83 -12.45 -10.24
N GLY A 317 -0.61 -13.76 -10.29
CA GLY A 317 -1.11 -14.57 -11.39
C GLY A 317 -0.67 -14.02 -12.75
N PRO A 318 -1.60 -13.76 -13.69
CA PRO A 318 -1.29 -13.23 -15.02
C PRO A 318 -1.01 -11.72 -15.03
N CYS A 319 -1.25 -10.98 -13.94
CA CYS A 319 -1.11 -9.52 -13.89
C CYS A 319 0.25 -9.07 -13.40
N ASP A 320 0.86 -8.10 -14.07
CA ASP A 320 1.87 -7.25 -13.48
C ASP A 320 1.19 -6.11 -12.69
N VAL A 321 1.69 -5.81 -11.50
CA VAL A 321 1.16 -4.76 -10.63
C VAL A 321 2.29 -3.80 -10.29
N ILE A 322 2.09 -2.53 -10.57
CA ILE A 322 3.03 -1.44 -10.27
C ILE A 322 2.34 -0.51 -9.27
N MET A 323 2.90 -0.43 -8.06
CA MET A 323 2.43 0.46 -7.00
C MET A 323 3.36 1.67 -6.94
N LEU A 324 2.82 2.87 -7.23
CA LEU A 324 3.58 4.11 -7.23
C LEU A 324 3.57 4.78 -5.86
N ASP A 325 4.61 5.57 -5.63
CA ASP A 325 4.71 6.51 -4.51
C ASP A 325 4.51 7.93 -5.05
N THR A 326 3.36 8.52 -4.78
CA THR A 326 3.00 9.87 -5.24
C THR A 326 3.24 10.95 -4.20
N ARG A 327 3.89 10.62 -3.06
CA ARG A 327 4.11 11.58 -1.95
C ARG A 327 5.57 11.84 -1.67
N TYR A 328 6.44 10.83 -1.65
CA TYR A 328 7.83 10.96 -1.20
C TYR A 328 8.67 11.93 -2.03
N PHE A 329 8.58 11.85 -3.36
CA PHE A 329 9.41 12.65 -4.28
C PHE A 329 8.75 13.93 -4.76
N ARG A 330 7.51 14.16 -4.36
CA ARG A 330 6.72 15.25 -4.90
C ARG A 330 7.31 16.61 -4.57
N SER A 331 7.49 17.45 -5.59
CA SER A 331 8.02 18.81 -5.46
C SER A 331 6.90 19.86 -5.36
N GLY A 332 6.33 20.03 -4.15
CA GLY A 332 5.25 20.99 -3.89
C GLY A 332 3.89 20.56 -4.46
N LYS A 333 2.90 21.48 -4.43
CA LYS A 333 1.53 21.21 -4.87
C LYS A 333 1.38 21.03 -6.39
N LYS A 334 2.23 21.73 -7.15
CA LYS A 334 2.26 21.66 -8.62
C LYS A 334 3.70 21.38 -9.04
N GLY A 335 4.02 20.12 -9.22
CA GLY A 335 5.36 19.69 -9.57
C GLY A 335 5.41 18.18 -9.74
N SER A 336 6.59 17.65 -10.05
CA SER A 336 6.75 16.23 -10.29
C SER A 336 6.27 15.39 -9.09
N TYR A 337 5.41 14.42 -9.36
CA TYR A 337 4.94 13.46 -8.35
C TYR A 337 5.98 12.38 -8.05
N LEU A 338 6.68 11.91 -9.07
CA LEU A 338 7.57 10.76 -8.95
C LEU A 338 9.06 11.15 -8.82
N GLY A 339 9.41 12.40 -9.17
CA GLY A 339 10.81 12.74 -9.38
C GLY A 339 11.42 11.97 -10.56
N ASP A 340 12.72 12.20 -10.82
CA ASP A 340 13.40 11.59 -11.98
C ASP A 340 13.70 10.11 -11.76
N GLU A 341 14.07 9.73 -10.55
CA GLU A 341 14.46 8.35 -10.22
C GLU A 341 13.29 7.37 -10.36
N GLN A 342 12.17 7.62 -9.68
CA GLN A 342 11.01 6.75 -9.77
C GLN A 342 10.40 6.76 -11.18
N MET A 343 10.44 7.91 -11.89
CA MET A 343 9.97 7.99 -13.26
C MET A 343 10.81 7.11 -14.20
N ALA A 344 12.14 7.17 -14.11
CA ALA A 344 13.03 6.31 -14.91
C ALA A 344 12.84 4.82 -14.55
N TRP A 345 12.66 4.52 -13.26
CA TRP A 345 12.33 3.17 -12.81
C TRP A 345 10.99 2.70 -13.37
N LEU A 346 9.95 3.53 -13.37
CA LEU A 346 8.63 3.20 -13.90
C LEU A 346 8.71 2.87 -15.41
N GLU A 347 9.37 3.70 -16.20
CA GLU A 347 9.57 3.47 -17.64
C GLU A 347 10.21 2.11 -17.89
N LYS A 348 11.25 1.76 -17.12
CA LYS A 348 11.90 0.45 -17.22
C LYS A 348 10.94 -0.68 -16.84
N GLN A 349 10.20 -0.53 -15.71
CA GLN A 349 9.27 -1.58 -15.27
C GLN A 349 8.16 -1.83 -16.29
N LEU A 350 7.63 -0.78 -16.91
CA LEU A 350 6.61 -0.90 -17.96
C LEU A 350 7.09 -1.74 -19.14
N LEU A 351 8.35 -1.59 -19.56
CA LEU A 351 8.96 -2.41 -20.63
C LEU A 351 9.20 -3.86 -20.17
N ASP A 352 9.47 -4.07 -18.90
CA ASP A 352 9.77 -5.38 -18.32
C ASP A 352 8.52 -6.20 -17.97
N CYS A 353 7.32 -5.61 -18.05
CA CYS A 353 6.05 -6.31 -17.81
C CYS A 353 5.81 -7.39 -18.87
N LYS A 354 5.35 -8.56 -18.46
CA LYS A 354 5.13 -9.75 -19.32
C LYS A 354 3.70 -10.27 -19.28
N GLY A 355 2.90 -9.81 -18.32
CA GLY A 355 1.49 -10.21 -18.20
C GLY A 355 0.63 -9.62 -19.32
N PRO A 356 -0.55 -10.22 -19.59
CA PRO A 356 -1.52 -9.63 -20.50
C PRO A 356 -2.09 -8.30 -20.01
N PHE A 357 -2.05 -8.05 -18.68
CA PHE A 357 -2.52 -6.82 -18.09
C PHE A 357 -1.52 -6.29 -17.07
N ILE A 358 -1.50 -4.95 -16.95
CA ILE A 358 -0.68 -4.17 -16.02
C ILE A 358 -1.63 -3.30 -15.19
N ILE A 359 -1.67 -3.52 -13.88
CA ILE A 359 -2.37 -2.64 -12.95
C ILE A 359 -1.38 -1.58 -12.49
N LEU A 360 -1.63 -0.32 -12.84
CA LEU A 360 -0.81 0.82 -12.45
C LEU A 360 -1.55 1.64 -11.41
N SER A 361 -1.07 1.59 -10.17
CA SER A 361 -1.70 2.23 -9.00
C SER A 361 -1.14 3.64 -8.77
N SER A 362 -2.02 4.54 -8.34
CA SER A 362 -1.68 5.86 -7.85
C SER A 362 -2.52 6.18 -6.60
N GLY A 363 -1.93 6.79 -5.58
CA GLY A 363 -2.67 7.29 -4.41
C GLY A 363 -3.71 8.33 -4.83
N THR A 364 -3.44 9.15 -5.84
CA THR A 364 -4.32 10.20 -6.34
C THR A 364 -4.79 9.94 -7.78
N MET A 365 -5.84 10.66 -8.23
CA MET A 365 -6.46 10.44 -9.53
C MET A 365 -5.55 10.77 -10.71
N TRP A 366 -5.59 9.93 -11.74
CA TRP A 366 -4.88 10.13 -13.01
C TRP A 366 -5.50 11.22 -13.87
N SER A 367 -6.81 11.26 -13.92
CA SER A 367 -7.57 12.24 -14.70
C SER A 367 -7.63 13.61 -13.99
N ASP A 368 -8.10 14.61 -14.71
CA ASP A 368 -8.44 15.93 -14.18
C ASP A 368 -9.95 16.11 -13.96
N TYR A 369 -10.72 15.01 -14.10
CA TYR A 369 -12.16 14.97 -13.86
C TYR A 369 -12.48 14.90 -12.36
N VAL A 370 -12.05 15.91 -11.61
CA VAL A 370 -12.29 16.00 -10.16
C VAL A 370 -12.93 17.31 -9.78
N SER A 371 -13.93 17.24 -8.88
CA SER A 371 -14.65 18.41 -8.40
C SER A 371 -13.71 19.39 -7.67
N GLY A 372 -13.83 20.69 -7.96
CA GLY A 372 -13.17 21.75 -7.21
C GLY A 372 -11.66 21.86 -7.40
N GLY A 373 -11.09 21.29 -8.47
CA GLY A 373 -9.66 21.41 -8.78
C GLY A 373 -8.74 20.79 -7.73
N LYS A 374 -9.22 19.78 -7.03
CA LYS A 374 -8.47 19.03 -6.02
C LYS A 374 -7.34 18.23 -6.64
N ASP A 375 -6.56 17.58 -5.79
CA ASP A 375 -5.35 16.85 -6.17
C ASP A 375 -5.63 15.78 -7.23
N SER A 376 -4.85 15.81 -8.30
CA SER A 376 -4.82 14.81 -9.36
C SER A 376 -3.62 15.05 -10.27
N TRP A 377 -3.18 14.01 -10.97
CA TRP A 377 -2.13 14.15 -11.98
C TRP A 377 -2.48 15.20 -13.03
N GLY A 378 -3.71 15.17 -13.55
CA GLY A 378 -4.15 16.09 -14.59
C GLY A 378 -4.16 17.56 -14.17
N LYS A 379 -4.23 17.86 -12.87
CA LYS A 379 -4.21 19.23 -12.32
C LYS A 379 -2.86 19.65 -11.77
N CYS A 380 -2.14 18.73 -11.15
CA CYS A 380 -0.95 19.07 -10.36
C CYS A 380 0.36 18.67 -11.04
N ASP A 381 0.37 17.55 -11.77
CA ASP A 381 1.52 17.11 -12.59
C ASP A 381 1.08 16.61 -13.98
N PRO A 382 0.47 17.47 -14.80
CA PRO A 382 0.04 17.07 -16.14
C PRO A 382 1.22 16.65 -17.04
N ALA A 383 2.42 17.21 -16.84
CA ALA A 383 3.61 16.87 -17.59
C ALA A 383 4.12 15.45 -17.27
N GLY A 384 4.16 15.09 -15.98
CA GLY A 384 4.52 13.74 -15.55
C GLY A 384 3.52 12.69 -16.03
N ARG A 385 2.22 12.97 -15.93
CA ARG A 385 1.18 12.10 -16.50
C ARG A 385 1.36 11.92 -18.00
N GLU A 386 1.56 13.02 -18.73
CA GLU A 386 1.72 12.97 -20.18
C GLU A 386 2.97 12.17 -20.58
N ARG A 387 4.06 12.31 -19.85
CA ARG A 387 5.28 11.51 -20.07
C ARG A 387 4.99 10.01 -19.94
N ILE A 388 4.25 9.60 -18.90
CA ILE A 388 3.87 8.19 -18.68
C ILE A 388 2.97 7.70 -19.82
N PHE A 389 1.93 8.46 -20.18
CA PHE A 389 0.98 8.08 -21.21
C PHE A 389 1.63 8.02 -22.61
N ALA A 390 2.42 9.03 -22.96
CA ALA A 390 3.18 9.04 -24.21
C ALA A 390 4.20 7.89 -24.29
N PHE A 391 4.83 7.53 -23.16
CA PHE A 391 5.74 6.39 -23.10
C PHE A 391 5.01 5.07 -23.39
N ILE A 392 3.84 4.86 -22.77
CA ILE A 392 3.00 3.67 -22.99
C ILE A 392 2.55 3.60 -24.46
N GLU A 393 2.10 4.71 -25.04
CA GLU A 393 1.68 4.77 -26.45
C GLU A 393 2.86 4.52 -27.39
N LYS A 394 3.99 5.20 -27.18
CA LYS A 394 5.22 5.05 -28.00
C LYS A 394 5.72 3.61 -28.07
N HIS A 395 5.72 2.93 -26.93
CA HIS A 395 6.19 1.55 -26.82
C HIS A 395 5.08 0.51 -27.02
N ARG A 396 3.86 0.95 -27.31
CA ARG A 396 2.67 0.11 -27.50
C ARG A 396 2.47 -0.90 -26.37
N ILE A 397 2.66 -0.45 -25.13
CA ILE A 397 2.54 -1.31 -23.93
C ILE A 397 1.06 -1.66 -23.75
N PRO A 398 0.69 -2.94 -23.86
CA PRO A 398 -0.72 -3.32 -23.86
C PRO A 398 -1.25 -3.58 -22.45
N GLY A 399 -2.57 -3.52 -22.31
CA GLY A 399 -3.25 -4.05 -21.11
C GLY A 399 -3.14 -3.18 -19.86
N VAL A 400 -2.84 -1.87 -19.99
CA VAL A 400 -2.68 -0.97 -18.83
C VAL A 400 -4.06 -0.57 -18.29
N LEU A 401 -4.26 -0.83 -16.99
CA LEU A 401 -5.42 -0.47 -16.18
C LEU A 401 -4.95 0.48 -15.08
N LEU A 402 -5.57 1.66 -14.98
CA LEU A 402 -5.23 2.66 -13.98
C LEU A 402 -6.16 2.51 -12.78
N ILE A 403 -5.59 2.44 -11.57
CA ILE A 403 -6.36 2.55 -10.32
C ILE A 403 -5.91 3.79 -9.57
N SER A 404 -6.86 4.45 -8.88
CA SER A 404 -6.64 5.73 -8.20
C SER A 404 -7.47 5.88 -6.93
N GLY A 405 -7.07 6.78 -6.03
CA GLY A 405 -7.66 7.02 -4.72
C GLY A 405 -7.78 8.49 -4.33
N ASP A 406 -7.66 8.79 -3.04
CA ASP A 406 -7.71 10.11 -2.38
C ASP A 406 -9.12 10.75 -2.34
N ARG A 407 -9.94 10.57 -3.37
CA ARG A 407 -11.17 11.36 -3.52
C ARG A 407 -12.43 10.68 -2.96
N HIS A 408 -12.31 9.47 -2.41
CA HIS A 408 -13.38 8.71 -1.74
C HIS A 408 -14.63 8.46 -2.59
N GLY A 409 -14.56 8.65 -3.90
CA GLY A 409 -15.72 8.56 -4.79
C GLY A 409 -15.75 7.28 -5.61
N ALA A 410 -16.93 6.68 -5.78
CA ALA A 410 -17.12 5.59 -6.73
C ALA A 410 -17.20 6.16 -8.15
N ARG A 411 -16.08 6.22 -8.86
CA ARG A 411 -16.05 6.78 -10.22
C ARG A 411 -15.04 6.07 -11.11
N GLY A 412 -15.33 6.06 -12.40
CA GLY A 412 -14.42 5.57 -13.42
C GLY A 412 -14.44 6.49 -14.63
N PHE A 413 -13.29 6.58 -15.29
CA PHE A 413 -13.14 7.45 -16.44
C PHE A 413 -12.42 6.74 -17.59
N ARG A 414 -12.83 7.10 -18.80
CA ARG A 414 -12.09 6.89 -20.01
C ARG A 414 -11.33 8.18 -20.33
N ILE A 415 -10.00 8.11 -20.34
CA ILE A 415 -9.14 9.27 -20.60
C ILE A 415 -8.72 9.21 -22.08
N PRO A 416 -9.37 9.98 -22.98
CA PRO A 416 -9.11 9.90 -24.41
C PRO A 416 -7.75 10.47 -24.77
N ARG A 417 -7.15 9.91 -25.83
CA ARG A 417 -5.87 10.30 -26.38
C ARG A 417 -6.03 10.80 -27.83
N PRO A 418 -5.16 11.72 -28.29
CA PRO A 418 -5.19 12.18 -29.69
C PRO A 418 -5.04 11.06 -30.73
N SER A 419 -4.39 9.95 -30.36
CA SER A 419 -4.23 8.74 -31.19
C SER A 419 -5.53 7.94 -31.39
N GLY A 420 -6.65 8.36 -30.78
CA GLY A 420 -7.90 7.58 -30.73
C GLY A 420 -7.92 6.50 -29.64
N TYR A 421 -6.79 6.26 -28.99
CA TYR A 421 -6.68 5.39 -27.82
C TYR A 421 -7.35 6.01 -26.59
N ALA A 422 -7.59 5.23 -25.56
CA ALA A 422 -7.98 5.76 -24.26
C ALA A 422 -7.45 4.90 -23.13
N PHE A 423 -7.02 5.55 -22.04
CA PHE A 423 -6.78 4.87 -20.77
C PHE A 423 -8.08 4.73 -19.99
N TYR A 424 -8.13 3.71 -19.12
CA TYR A 424 -9.26 3.45 -18.25
C TYR A 424 -8.82 3.57 -16.79
N GLU A 425 -9.46 4.47 -16.06
CA GLU A 425 -9.20 4.77 -14.65
C GLU A 425 -10.37 4.32 -13.78
N PHE A 426 -10.06 3.71 -12.63
CA PHE A 426 -11.04 3.20 -11.68
C PHE A 426 -10.70 3.68 -10.27
N GLU A 427 -11.59 4.48 -9.66
CA GLU A 427 -11.60 4.80 -8.24
C GLU A 427 -12.82 4.09 -7.61
N PRO A 428 -12.62 3.07 -6.74
CA PRO A 428 -13.70 2.19 -6.29
C PRO A 428 -14.47 2.74 -5.08
N ALA A 429 -14.45 4.02 -4.79
CA ALA A 429 -14.92 4.65 -3.56
C ALA A 429 -13.98 4.42 -2.36
N SER A 430 -14.49 4.68 -1.16
CA SER A 430 -13.78 4.42 0.09
C SER A 430 -14.09 3.02 0.61
N LEU A 431 -13.08 2.35 1.15
CA LEU A 431 -13.22 1.08 1.87
C LEU A 431 -13.92 1.19 3.24
N GLY A 432 -14.63 2.29 3.52
CA GLY A 432 -15.45 2.42 4.72
C GLY A 432 -15.11 3.58 5.65
N ALA A 433 -14.25 4.52 5.23
CA ALA A 433 -13.93 5.69 6.04
C ALA A 433 -15.02 6.76 6.01
N ARG A 434 -15.22 7.32 4.86
CA ARG A 434 -16.25 8.30 4.56
C ARG A 434 -16.50 8.35 3.05
N THR A 435 -17.68 8.73 2.68
CA THR A 435 -18.02 8.96 1.27
C THR A 435 -17.46 10.29 0.81
N GLY A 436 -17.03 10.33 -0.44
CA GLY A 436 -16.45 11.52 -1.05
C GLY A 436 -17.46 12.56 -1.48
N PRO A 437 -16.98 13.66 -2.09
CA PRO A 437 -17.83 14.67 -2.70
C PRO A 437 -18.57 14.09 -3.92
N LYS A 438 -19.40 14.94 -4.56
CA LYS A 438 -20.09 14.60 -5.80
C LYS A 438 -19.14 13.94 -6.81
N VAL A 439 -19.55 12.80 -7.36
CA VAL A 439 -18.72 11.95 -8.22
C VAL A 439 -19.12 12.01 -9.70
N SER A 440 -20.17 12.72 -10.04
CA SER A 440 -20.66 12.90 -11.42
C SER A 440 -20.81 14.38 -11.77
N ASP A 441 -20.55 14.70 -13.03
CA ASP A 441 -20.78 16.04 -13.59
C ASP A 441 -21.28 15.91 -15.03
N PRO A 442 -22.29 16.69 -15.46
CA PRO A 442 -22.75 16.68 -16.86
C PRO A 442 -21.63 16.93 -17.88
N ALA A 443 -20.60 17.67 -17.50
CA ALA A 443 -19.41 17.90 -18.35
C ALA A 443 -18.61 16.64 -18.63
N TRP A 444 -18.76 15.58 -17.84
CA TRP A 444 -18.01 14.33 -17.98
C TRP A 444 -18.78 13.22 -18.71
N LYS A 445 -20.00 13.48 -19.18
CA LYS A 445 -20.91 12.47 -19.76
C LYS A 445 -20.28 11.58 -20.85
N ASP A 446 -19.33 12.13 -21.62
CA ASP A 446 -18.70 11.41 -22.74
C ASP A 446 -17.44 10.66 -22.33
N VAL A 447 -16.95 10.84 -21.11
CA VAL A 447 -15.72 10.25 -20.59
C VAL A 447 -15.91 9.46 -19.30
N GLN A 448 -16.97 9.71 -18.56
CA GLN A 448 -17.28 9.02 -17.33
C GLN A 448 -17.92 7.65 -17.61
N LEU A 449 -17.31 6.59 -17.06
CA LEU A 449 -17.82 5.22 -17.14
C LEU A 449 -18.91 4.98 -16.10
N PHE A 450 -18.67 5.42 -14.88
CA PHE A 450 -19.62 5.40 -13.77
C PHE A 450 -19.30 6.51 -12.77
N GLY A 451 -20.34 6.94 -12.04
CA GLY A 451 -20.23 7.88 -10.93
C GLY A 451 -21.40 7.64 -9.98
N ILE A 452 -21.11 7.12 -8.77
CA ILE A 452 -22.09 6.72 -7.77
C ILE A 452 -21.80 7.45 -6.47
N ASP A 453 -22.69 8.34 -6.06
CA ASP A 453 -22.56 9.15 -4.84
C ASP A 453 -22.75 8.32 -3.57
N LYS A 454 -22.11 8.74 -2.50
CA LYS A 454 -22.31 8.22 -1.11
C LYS A 454 -22.15 6.72 -0.97
N GLN A 455 -21.17 6.15 -1.70
CA GLN A 455 -20.94 4.72 -1.74
C GLN A 455 -19.72 4.34 -0.93
N TYR A 456 -19.80 3.21 -0.20
CA TYR A 456 -18.66 2.40 0.24
C TYR A 456 -18.55 1.19 -0.69
N ALA A 457 -17.37 0.94 -1.22
CA ALA A 457 -17.16 -0.13 -2.18
C ALA A 457 -15.69 -0.51 -2.30
N PHE A 458 -15.45 -1.64 -2.93
CA PHE A 458 -14.13 -2.05 -3.41
C PHE A 458 -14.22 -2.45 -4.89
N GLY A 459 -13.10 -2.32 -5.58
CA GLY A 459 -12.94 -2.80 -6.94
C GLY A 459 -12.44 -4.24 -6.98
N GLU A 460 -12.81 -4.97 -8.02
CA GLU A 460 -12.29 -6.29 -8.34
C GLU A 460 -11.95 -6.35 -9.82
N PHE A 461 -10.74 -6.79 -10.17
CA PHE A 461 -10.41 -7.27 -11.50
C PHE A 461 -10.45 -8.80 -11.52
N GLU A 462 -11.26 -9.37 -12.39
CA GLU A 462 -11.18 -10.78 -12.74
C GLU A 462 -10.51 -10.89 -14.11
N VAL A 463 -9.31 -11.43 -14.14
CA VAL A 463 -8.51 -11.59 -15.35
C VAL A 463 -8.66 -13.00 -15.89
N ASP A 464 -9.04 -13.10 -17.15
CA ASP A 464 -9.11 -14.33 -17.91
C ASP A 464 -8.05 -14.32 -19.02
N PRO A 465 -6.93 -15.04 -18.85
CA PRO A 465 -5.88 -15.11 -19.86
C PRO A 465 -6.14 -16.17 -20.95
N SER A 466 -7.22 -16.95 -20.83
CA SER A 466 -7.49 -18.09 -21.69
C SER A 466 -7.91 -17.77 -23.12
N PRO A 467 -8.68 -16.69 -23.42
CA PRO A 467 -9.01 -16.33 -24.79
C PRO A 467 -7.77 -15.93 -25.60
N ALA A 468 -7.85 -16.10 -26.92
CA ALA A 468 -6.80 -15.63 -27.84
C ALA A 468 -6.52 -14.12 -27.67
N ASP A 469 -7.55 -13.34 -27.35
CA ASP A 469 -7.47 -11.97 -26.87
C ASP A 469 -7.87 -11.96 -25.37
N PRO A 470 -6.93 -11.94 -24.43
CA PRO A 470 -7.20 -11.99 -23.02
C PRO A 470 -8.22 -10.93 -22.54
N GLU A 471 -9.01 -11.27 -21.56
CA GLU A 471 -10.08 -10.40 -21.04
C GLU A 471 -9.86 -10.04 -19.58
N VAL A 472 -10.28 -8.84 -19.19
CA VAL A 472 -10.40 -8.40 -17.80
C VAL A 472 -11.81 -7.89 -17.57
N THR A 473 -12.42 -8.33 -16.47
CA THR A 473 -13.69 -7.78 -16.00
C THR A 473 -13.46 -6.99 -14.73
N PHE A 474 -13.72 -5.69 -14.79
CA PHE A 474 -13.81 -4.84 -13.62
C PHE A 474 -15.20 -4.98 -13.00
N ARG A 475 -15.26 -5.10 -11.66
CA ARG A 475 -16.49 -5.01 -10.87
C ARG A 475 -16.31 -4.00 -9.75
N LEU A 476 -17.32 -3.16 -9.57
CA LEU A 476 -17.47 -2.34 -8.38
C LEU A 476 -18.47 -3.04 -7.46
N ILE A 477 -18.04 -3.38 -6.24
CA ILE A 477 -18.82 -4.17 -5.28
C ILE A 477 -19.07 -3.30 -4.06
N ASP A 478 -20.33 -3.04 -3.74
CA ASP A 478 -20.74 -2.22 -2.60
C ASP A 478 -20.56 -2.95 -1.25
N ASP A 479 -20.78 -2.25 -0.15
CA ASP A 479 -20.72 -2.79 1.21
C ASP A 479 -21.86 -3.78 1.55
N GLY A 480 -22.83 -3.93 0.64
CA GLY A 480 -23.85 -4.96 0.65
C GLY A 480 -23.43 -6.26 -0.06
N GLY A 481 -22.31 -6.25 -0.78
CA GLY A 481 -21.84 -7.35 -1.61
C GLY A 481 -22.45 -7.40 -3.01
N LYS A 482 -23.20 -6.35 -3.40
CA LYS A 482 -23.80 -6.25 -4.72
C LYS A 482 -22.80 -5.69 -5.72
N THR A 483 -22.68 -6.28 -6.91
CA THR A 483 -22.01 -5.65 -8.05
C THR A 483 -22.89 -4.53 -8.57
N ILE A 484 -22.45 -3.29 -8.36
CA ILE A 484 -23.20 -2.07 -8.73
C ILE A 484 -22.72 -1.47 -10.05
N TYR A 485 -21.57 -1.91 -10.56
CA TYR A 485 -21.08 -1.62 -11.91
C TYR A 485 -20.17 -2.76 -12.39
N GLU A 486 -20.22 -3.07 -13.68
CA GLU A 486 -19.36 -4.06 -14.33
C GLU A 486 -18.93 -3.56 -15.71
N LEU A 487 -17.64 -3.76 -16.04
CA LEU A 487 -17.08 -3.46 -17.35
C LEU A 487 -16.11 -4.57 -17.77
N LYS A 488 -16.34 -5.14 -18.93
CA LYS A 488 -15.43 -6.11 -19.54
C LYS A 488 -14.60 -5.43 -20.63
N LEU A 489 -13.30 -5.65 -20.60
CA LEU A 489 -12.35 -5.12 -21.59
C LEU A 489 -11.46 -6.25 -22.11
N LYS A 490 -11.16 -6.21 -23.40
CA LYS A 490 -10.18 -7.07 -24.05
C LYS A 490 -8.81 -6.41 -24.05
N ARG A 491 -7.76 -7.23 -24.05
CA ARG A 491 -6.39 -6.73 -24.13
C ARG A 491 -6.16 -5.87 -25.39
N SER A 492 -6.77 -6.24 -26.52
CA SER A 492 -6.70 -5.45 -27.76
C SER A 492 -7.25 -4.03 -27.62
N GLN A 493 -8.34 -3.84 -26.83
CA GLN A 493 -8.92 -2.53 -26.54
C GLN A 493 -8.00 -1.66 -25.66
N LEU A 494 -7.12 -2.31 -24.88
CA LEU A 494 -6.13 -1.69 -24.02
C LEU A 494 -4.72 -1.69 -24.64
N THR A 495 -4.63 -1.81 -25.96
CA THR A 495 -3.38 -1.78 -26.72
C THR A 495 -3.33 -0.51 -27.56
N PRO A 496 -2.36 0.39 -27.32
CA PRO A 496 -2.20 1.59 -28.15
C PRO A 496 -2.03 1.25 -29.64
N PRO A 497 -2.66 2.01 -30.55
CA PRO A 497 -2.57 1.76 -32.00
C PRO A 497 -1.13 1.91 -32.50
N GLY A 498 -0.85 1.31 -33.67
CA GLY A 498 0.42 1.53 -34.37
C GLY A 498 0.49 2.93 -35.00
N PRO A 499 1.69 3.38 -35.38
CA PRO A 499 1.88 4.70 -35.95
C PRO A 499 1.09 4.96 -37.26
N ASP A 500 0.60 3.90 -37.92
CA ASP A 500 -0.15 3.98 -39.17
C ASP A 500 -1.68 3.79 -39.04
N ALA A 501 -2.19 3.62 -37.80
CA ALA A 501 -3.62 3.33 -37.59
C ALA A 501 -4.55 4.56 -37.72
N GLY A 502 -4.02 5.74 -37.96
CA GLY A 502 -4.75 7.00 -38.10
C GLY A 502 -4.64 7.68 -39.49
N LYS A 503 -4.10 6.97 -40.49
CA LYS A 503 -4.05 7.47 -41.88
C LYS A 503 -5.16 6.89 -42.74
#